data_3468389805a1e3cd9c3a209ee7b96515
#
_entry.id   3468389805a1e3cd9c3a209ee7b96515
#
_cell.length_a   1.000
_cell.length_b   1.000
_cell.length_c   1.000
_cell.angle_alpha   90.00
_cell.angle_beta   90.00
_cell.angle_gamma   90.00
#
_symmetry.space_group_name_H-M   'P 1'
#
loop_
_entity.id
_entity.type
_entity.pdbx_description
1 polymer ?
#
loop_
_entity_poly.entity_id
_entity_poly.type
_entity_poly.pdbx_seq_one_letter_code
_entity_poly.pdbx_strand_id
1 'polypeptide(L)'
;MTAHNEAKENDIAKVVIMPGDPLRAQYIAENFLEDYKLVNTVRNIFAYTGYFEGKRITVMASGMGMPSMGIYCYELYKFYNVETIIRVGSCGVYVDGIDLLDTILVDGSYTLGNFALNYNDRDEHFVNADAELNNLIKETAKENSIHIRKENMACTECFDPYIENVDAVLKRFPMDKHIAGAEMESFALFYTAKMLGKKAACLLTVVDSIKKKASLSAEDRQKSLNDMIKLALKTALKVK
;
A
#
# COMPACT_ATOMS: atom_id res chain seq x y z
N MET A 1 -4.83 -21.16 -9.28
CA MET A 1 -3.69 -20.52 -9.98
C MET A 1 -4.23 -19.54 -11.00
N THR A 2 -3.59 -18.40 -11.13
CA THR A 2 -3.88 -17.37 -12.13
C THR A 2 -2.66 -17.20 -13.06
N ALA A 3 -2.70 -16.23 -13.99
CA ALA A 3 -1.58 -15.98 -14.90
C ALA A 3 -0.33 -15.41 -14.17
N HIS A 4 -0.51 -14.82 -12.98
CA HIS A 4 0.55 -14.14 -12.26
C HIS A 4 0.79 -14.69 -10.84
N ASN A 5 0.04 -15.72 -10.44
CA ASN A 5 0.14 -16.31 -9.11
C ASN A 5 -0.09 -17.84 -9.17
N GLU A 6 0.92 -18.62 -8.74
CA GLU A 6 0.92 -20.08 -8.73
C GLU A 6 0.33 -20.68 -7.44
N ALA A 7 0.02 -19.87 -6.44
CA ALA A 7 -0.60 -20.33 -5.20
C ALA A 7 -1.91 -21.08 -5.50
N LYS A 8 -2.23 -22.08 -4.69
CA LYS A 8 -3.54 -22.70 -4.69
C LYS A 8 -4.54 -21.80 -3.96
N GLU A 9 -5.84 -22.01 -4.22
CA GLU A 9 -6.89 -21.16 -3.63
C GLU A 9 -6.79 -21.03 -2.11
N ASN A 10 -6.47 -22.11 -1.43
CA ASN A 10 -6.36 -22.15 0.03
C ASN A 10 -4.98 -21.76 0.57
N ASP A 11 -4.00 -21.46 -0.28
CA ASP A 11 -2.67 -21.07 0.16
C ASP A 11 -2.65 -19.58 0.61
N ILE A 12 -3.55 -18.75 0.10
CA ILE A 12 -3.65 -17.33 0.42
C ILE A 12 -4.63 -17.12 1.58
N ALA A 13 -4.28 -16.25 2.52
CA ALA A 13 -5.17 -15.86 3.62
C ALA A 13 -6.18 -14.78 3.18
N LYS A 14 -7.27 -14.61 3.94
CA LYS A 14 -8.29 -13.57 3.66
C LYS A 14 -7.76 -12.15 3.87
N VAL A 15 -6.70 -11.99 4.66
CA VAL A 15 -6.04 -10.70 4.91
C VAL A 15 -4.63 -10.77 4.32
N VAL A 16 -4.30 -9.78 3.49
CA VAL A 16 -2.99 -9.67 2.83
C VAL A 16 -2.32 -8.37 3.24
N ILE A 17 -1.08 -8.46 3.69
CA ILE A 17 -0.17 -7.32 3.84
C ILE A 17 0.65 -7.22 2.56
N MET A 18 0.61 -6.04 1.91
CA MET A 18 1.13 -5.92 0.54
C MET A 18 2.20 -4.83 0.41
N PRO A 19 3.49 -5.17 0.59
CA PRO A 19 4.59 -4.30 0.20
C PRO A 19 4.74 -4.24 -1.34
N GLY A 20 5.40 -3.20 -1.86
CA GLY A 20 5.78 -3.15 -3.27
C GLY A 20 6.94 -4.09 -3.61
N ASP A 21 7.93 -4.14 -2.74
CA ASP A 21 9.21 -4.84 -2.91
C ASP A 21 9.10 -6.32 -2.48
N PRO A 22 9.49 -7.28 -3.36
CA PRO A 22 9.52 -8.71 -3.03
C PRO A 22 10.43 -9.07 -1.86
N LEU A 23 11.58 -8.41 -1.73
CA LEU A 23 12.49 -8.64 -0.60
C LEU A 23 11.91 -8.12 0.72
N ARG A 24 11.09 -7.07 0.66
CA ARG A 24 10.33 -6.63 1.84
C ARG A 24 9.24 -7.65 2.23
N ALA A 25 8.59 -8.27 1.26
CA ALA A 25 7.65 -9.35 1.56
C ALA A 25 8.34 -10.52 2.26
N GLN A 26 9.53 -10.90 1.80
CA GLN A 26 10.37 -11.90 2.45
C GLN A 26 10.78 -11.46 3.86
N TYR A 27 11.28 -10.24 4.02
CA TYR A 27 11.65 -9.69 5.33
C TYR A 27 10.50 -9.74 6.34
N ILE A 28 9.29 -9.34 5.92
CA ILE A 28 8.12 -9.37 6.79
C ILE A 28 7.80 -10.82 7.20
N ALA A 29 7.85 -11.76 6.28
CA ALA A 29 7.58 -13.16 6.58
C ALA A 29 8.61 -13.74 7.55
N GLU A 30 9.89 -13.52 7.31
CA GLU A 30 10.98 -14.05 8.12
C GLU A 30 11.05 -13.46 9.55
N ASN A 31 10.65 -12.19 9.71
CA ASN A 31 10.81 -11.51 11.00
C ASN A 31 9.51 -11.42 11.82
N PHE A 32 8.35 -11.66 11.22
CA PHE A 32 7.07 -11.45 11.90
C PHE A 32 6.11 -12.64 11.81
N LEU A 33 6.27 -13.57 10.85
CA LEU A 33 5.34 -14.68 10.72
C LEU A 33 5.95 -15.98 11.27
N GLU A 34 5.10 -16.75 11.96
CA GLU A 34 5.39 -18.11 12.38
C GLU A 34 4.89 -19.10 11.32
N ASP A 35 5.55 -20.26 11.19
CA ASP A 35 5.18 -21.36 10.28
C ASP A 35 4.88 -20.91 8.84
N TYR A 36 5.59 -19.89 8.36
CA TYR A 36 5.36 -19.35 7.03
C TYR A 36 5.87 -20.26 5.92
N LYS A 37 5.16 -20.17 4.78
CA LYS A 37 5.51 -20.90 3.54
C LYS A 37 5.51 -19.93 2.38
N LEU A 38 6.50 -20.06 1.50
CA LEU A 38 6.53 -19.39 0.20
C LEU A 38 5.49 -20.07 -0.70
N VAL A 39 4.48 -19.32 -1.16
CA VAL A 39 3.33 -19.83 -1.92
C VAL A 39 3.26 -19.28 -3.33
N ASN A 40 4.05 -18.26 -3.67
CA ASN A 40 4.21 -17.73 -5.02
C ASN A 40 5.62 -17.22 -5.27
N THR A 41 6.16 -17.55 -6.46
CA THR A 41 7.45 -17.07 -6.97
C THR A 41 7.35 -16.51 -8.39
N VAL A 42 6.18 -16.63 -9.01
CA VAL A 42 5.94 -16.18 -10.39
C VAL A 42 6.32 -14.71 -10.52
N ARG A 43 7.15 -14.39 -11.51
CA ARG A 43 7.68 -13.05 -11.79
C ARG A 43 8.49 -12.44 -10.63
N ASN A 44 9.01 -13.25 -9.72
CA ASN A 44 9.63 -12.84 -8.46
C ASN A 44 8.70 -12.03 -7.54
N ILE A 45 7.40 -12.06 -7.75
CA ILE A 45 6.42 -11.48 -6.84
C ILE A 45 6.17 -12.48 -5.71
N PHE A 46 7.05 -12.46 -4.72
CA PHE A 46 7.01 -13.41 -3.61
C PHE A 46 5.76 -13.22 -2.76
N ALA A 47 5.12 -14.34 -2.45
CA ALA A 47 4.03 -14.42 -1.48
C ALA A 47 4.32 -15.47 -0.42
N TYR A 48 4.16 -15.09 0.82
CA TYR A 48 4.35 -15.95 1.99
C TYR A 48 3.06 -15.98 2.80
N THR A 49 2.63 -17.16 3.21
CA THR A 49 1.49 -17.32 4.12
C THR A 49 1.96 -18.01 5.38
N GLY A 50 1.64 -17.44 6.52
CA GLY A 50 2.00 -17.93 7.84
C GLY A 50 1.06 -17.39 8.91
N TYR A 51 1.52 -17.36 10.15
CA TYR A 51 0.73 -16.92 11.29
C TYR A 51 1.41 -15.76 12.00
N PHE A 52 0.63 -14.76 12.36
CA PHE A 52 1.03 -13.67 13.25
C PHE A 52 0.11 -13.70 14.47
N GLU A 53 0.65 -13.99 15.66
CA GLU A 53 -0.10 -14.12 16.89
C GLU A 53 -1.36 -15.02 16.73
N GLY A 54 -1.19 -16.16 16.06
CA GLY A 54 -2.23 -17.14 15.82
C GLY A 54 -3.22 -16.81 14.69
N LYS A 55 -3.16 -15.63 14.08
CA LYS A 55 -3.95 -15.26 12.90
C LYS A 55 -3.21 -15.59 11.61
N ARG A 56 -3.87 -16.32 10.71
CA ARG A 56 -3.31 -16.62 9.39
C ARG A 56 -3.32 -15.37 8.52
N ILE A 57 -2.16 -14.98 8.00
CA ILE A 57 -1.93 -13.79 7.17
C ILE A 57 -1.08 -14.18 5.97
N THR A 58 -1.34 -13.57 4.83
CA THR A 58 -0.45 -13.60 3.67
C THR A 58 0.30 -12.28 3.55
N VAL A 59 1.59 -12.35 3.28
CA VAL A 59 2.40 -11.19 2.87
C VAL A 59 2.79 -11.41 1.42
N MET A 60 2.40 -10.51 0.52
CA MET A 60 2.66 -10.64 -0.92
C MET A 60 3.11 -9.32 -1.50
N ALA A 61 4.15 -9.33 -2.31
CA ALA A 61 4.58 -8.14 -3.03
C ALA A 61 3.58 -7.74 -4.12
N SER A 62 3.54 -6.45 -4.45
CA SER A 62 2.73 -5.93 -5.56
C SER A 62 3.54 -5.55 -6.80
N GLY A 63 4.88 -5.43 -6.67
CA GLY A 63 5.67 -4.67 -7.63
C GLY A 63 5.38 -3.16 -7.50
N MET A 64 5.82 -2.38 -8.49
CA MET A 64 5.67 -0.94 -8.53
C MET A 64 4.66 -0.49 -9.58
N GLY A 65 3.92 0.57 -9.25
CA GLY A 65 3.00 1.25 -10.15
C GLY A 65 1.60 0.64 -10.22
N MET A 66 0.64 1.48 -10.64
CA MET A 66 -0.77 1.11 -10.75
C MET A 66 -1.03 -0.16 -11.58
N PRO A 67 -0.40 -0.39 -12.75
CA PRO A 67 -0.65 -1.60 -13.52
C PRO A 67 -0.28 -2.88 -12.77
N SER A 68 0.87 -2.89 -12.08
CA SER A 68 1.31 -4.03 -11.29
C SER A 68 0.39 -4.28 -10.10
N MET A 69 0.14 -3.25 -9.29
CA MET A 69 -0.81 -3.34 -8.17
C MET A 69 -2.18 -3.83 -8.63
N GLY A 70 -2.69 -3.27 -9.75
CA GLY A 70 -4.00 -3.64 -10.30
C GLY A 70 -4.12 -5.12 -10.66
N ILE A 71 -3.07 -5.71 -11.24
CA ILE A 71 -3.04 -7.15 -11.56
C ILE A 71 -3.15 -7.98 -10.28
N TYR A 72 -2.25 -7.76 -9.33
CA TYR A 72 -2.16 -8.63 -8.14
C TYR A 72 -3.33 -8.45 -7.19
N CYS A 73 -3.79 -7.22 -6.92
CA CYS A 73 -4.95 -7.04 -6.05
C CYS A 73 -6.24 -7.57 -6.68
N TYR A 74 -6.43 -7.41 -8.00
CA TYR A 74 -7.57 -8.00 -8.70
C TYR A 74 -7.60 -9.52 -8.58
N GLU A 75 -6.46 -10.17 -8.87
CA GLU A 75 -6.36 -11.62 -8.78
C GLU A 75 -6.61 -12.13 -7.36
N LEU A 76 -6.02 -11.49 -6.34
CA LEU A 76 -6.22 -11.83 -4.94
C LEU A 76 -7.69 -11.73 -4.52
N TYR A 77 -8.35 -10.62 -4.83
CA TYR A 77 -9.75 -10.43 -4.48
C TYR A 77 -10.70 -11.38 -5.24
N LYS A 78 -10.45 -11.57 -6.55
CA LYS A 78 -11.37 -12.27 -7.42
C LYS A 78 -11.25 -13.79 -7.36
N PHE A 79 -10.00 -14.30 -7.22
CA PHE A 79 -9.71 -15.72 -7.39
C PHE A 79 -9.16 -16.41 -6.15
N TYR A 80 -8.78 -15.67 -5.12
CA TYR A 80 -8.19 -16.20 -3.88
C TYR A 80 -8.99 -15.90 -2.62
N ASN A 81 -10.23 -15.42 -2.76
CA ASN A 81 -11.12 -15.10 -1.64
C ASN A 81 -10.52 -14.11 -0.62
N VAL A 82 -9.60 -13.25 -1.06
CA VAL A 82 -9.07 -12.17 -0.22
C VAL A 82 -10.18 -11.16 0.05
N GLU A 83 -10.32 -10.75 1.31
CA GLU A 83 -11.32 -9.78 1.73
C GLU A 83 -10.70 -8.41 2.02
N THR A 84 -9.45 -8.40 2.50
CA THR A 84 -8.79 -7.18 2.93
C THR A 84 -7.33 -7.18 2.50
N ILE A 85 -6.91 -6.07 1.88
CA ILE A 85 -5.49 -5.80 1.58
C ILE A 85 -5.07 -4.53 2.31
N ILE A 86 -3.98 -4.61 3.08
CA ILE A 86 -3.30 -3.46 3.69
C ILE A 86 -1.95 -3.30 3.00
N ARG A 87 -1.84 -2.25 2.17
CA ARG A 87 -0.56 -1.89 1.55
C ARG A 87 0.37 -1.29 2.60
N VAL A 88 1.64 -1.65 2.54
CA VAL A 88 2.73 -1.09 3.36
C VAL A 88 3.86 -0.62 2.44
N GLY A 89 4.00 0.69 2.28
CA GLY A 89 4.89 1.27 1.29
C GLY A 89 5.70 2.46 1.79
N SER A 90 6.29 3.19 0.87
CA SER A 90 6.98 4.45 1.11
C SER A 90 6.41 5.55 0.22
N CYS A 91 6.63 6.81 0.62
CA CYS A 91 6.18 7.97 -0.15
C CYS A 91 7.15 9.14 -0.04
N GLY A 92 7.02 10.06 -0.98
CA GLY A 92 7.54 11.41 -0.88
C GLY A 92 6.45 12.39 -0.41
N VAL A 93 6.84 13.51 0.21
CA VAL A 93 5.90 14.54 0.65
C VAL A 93 6.21 15.91 0.04
N TYR A 94 5.15 16.72 -0.16
CA TYR A 94 5.18 18.03 -0.81
C TYR A 94 4.91 19.17 0.15
N VAL A 95 4.39 18.86 1.34
CA VAL A 95 3.92 19.85 2.33
C VAL A 95 4.87 19.96 3.51
N ASP A 96 4.76 21.10 4.24
CA ASP A 96 5.47 21.29 5.49
C ASP A 96 4.76 20.55 6.64
N GLY A 97 5.48 20.34 7.74
CA GLY A 97 4.94 19.72 8.95
C GLY A 97 4.86 18.19 8.91
N ILE A 98 5.34 17.57 7.84
CA ILE A 98 5.54 16.13 7.75
C ILE A 98 7.05 15.86 7.63
N ASP A 99 7.56 14.98 8.48
CA ASP A 99 8.99 14.67 8.55
C ASP A 99 9.30 13.29 7.96
N LEU A 100 10.59 13.09 7.64
CA LEU A 100 11.08 11.75 7.29
C LEU A 100 10.78 10.80 8.45
N LEU A 101 10.41 9.58 8.13
CA LEU A 101 10.00 8.49 9.03
C LEU A 101 8.58 8.64 9.62
N ASP A 102 7.88 9.75 9.38
CA ASP A 102 6.45 9.80 9.72
C ASP A 102 5.68 8.69 9.00
N THR A 103 4.70 8.13 9.70
CA THR A 103 3.77 7.14 9.11
C THR A 103 2.49 7.83 8.65
N ILE A 104 2.18 7.69 7.36
CA ILE A 104 0.97 8.20 6.73
C ILE A 104 -0.06 7.08 6.61
N LEU A 105 -1.28 7.34 7.07
CA LEU A 105 -2.48 6.57 6.71
C LEU A 105 -3.17 7.29 5.56
N VAL A 106 -3.22 6.67 4.40
CA VAL A 106 -3.84 7.26 3.21
C VAL A 106 -5.35 7.28 3.36
N ASP A 107 -5.96 8.47 3.32
CA ASP A 107 -7.42 8.65 3.37
C ASP A 107 -8.06 8.55 1.99
N GLY A 108 -7.42 9.19 1.02
CA GLY A 108 -7.82 9.15 -0.38
C GLY A 108 -6.61 9.19 -1.30
N SER A 109 -6.79 8.67 -2.49
CA SER A 109 -5.77 8.61 -3.52
C SER A 109 -6.25 9.33 -4.78
N TYR A 110 -5.43 10.23 -5.30
CA TYR A 110 -5.66 10.97 -6.54
C TYR A 110 -4.68 10.53 -7.62
N THR A 111 -5.10 10.47 -8.87
CA THR A 111 -4.21 10.21 -10.01
C THR A 111 -4.49 11.12 -11.19
N LEU A 112 -3.45 11.46 -11.93
CA LEU A 112 -3.55 12.07 -13.26
C LEU A 112 -3.67 11.02 -14.37
N GLY A 113 -3.48 9.74 -14.04
CA GLY A 113 -3.53 8.61 -14.95
C GLY A 113 -4.96 8.14 -15.25
N ASN A 114 -5.08 7.23 -16.20
CA ASN A 114 -6.36 6.74 -16.73
C ASN A 114 -6.74 5.35 -16.23
N PHE A 115 -6.34 4.97 -15.00
CA PHE A 115 -6.61 3.61 -14.49
C PHE A 115 -8.10 3.26 -14.46
N ALA A 116 -8.94 4.15 -13.92
CA ALA A 116 -10.38 3.94 -13.85
C ALA A 116 -11.03 3.89 -15.25
N LEU A 117 -10.63 4.79 -16.14
CA LEU A 117 -11.10 4.80 -17.53
C LEU A 117 -10.79 3.48 -18.25
N ASN A 118 -9.56 2.98 -18.10
CA ASN A 118 -9.16 1.70 -18.70
C ASN A 118 -9.80 0.49 -17.99
N TYR A 119 -10.14 0.59 -16.71
CA TYR A 119 -10.73 -0.50 -15.94
C TYR A 119 -12.21 -0.72 -16.30
N ASN A 120 -13.01 0.34 -16.37
CA ASN A 120 -14.47 0.24 -16.57
C ASN A 120 -15.12 1.48 -17.18
N ASP A 121 -14.39 2.22 -18.01
CA ASP A 121 -14.89 3.40 -18.77
C ASP A 121 -15.43 4.53 -17.88
N ARG A 122 -14.84 4.74 -16.70
CA ARG A 122 -15.17 5.84 -15.78
C ARG A 122 -14.03 6.85 -15.71
N ASP A 123 -14.37 8.13 -15.92
CA ASP A 123 -13.45 9.25 -15.73
C ASP A 123 -13.40 9.63 -14.23
N GLU A 124 -12.77 8.77 -13.43
CA GLU A 124 -12.66 8.92 -11.98
C GLU A 124 -11.19 9.02 -11.58
N HIS A 125 -10.79 10.14 -10.99
CA HIS A 125 -9.41 10.46 -10.64
C HIS A 125 -9.15 10.49 -9.12
N PHE A 126 -10.18 10.33 -8.30
CA PHE A 126 -10.04 10.30 -6.84
C PHE A 126 -10.86 9.17 -6.23
N VAL A 127 -10.26 8.42 -5.32
CA VAL A 127 -10.91 7.33 -4.61
C VAL A 127 -10.49 7.32 -3.15
N ASN A 128 -11.44 7.13 -2.23
CA ASN A 128 -11.15 6.99 -0.80
C ASN A 128 -10.76 5.54 -0.46
N ALA A 129 -9.92 5.40 0.57
CA ALA A 129 -9.71 4.14 1.26
C ALA A 129 -11.00 3.65 1.94
N ASP A 130 -11.03 2.38 2.36
CA ASP A 130 -12.13 1.87 3.19
C ASP A 130 -12.16 2.58 4.56
N ALA A 131 -13.26 3.25 4.87
CA ALA A 131 -13.40 4.08 6.07
C ALA A 131 -13.39 3.26 7.37
N GLU A 132 -13.98 2.05 7.35
CA GLU A 132 -14.01 1.17 8.53
C GLU A 132 -12.61 0.64 8.82
N LEU A 133 -11.88 0.22 7.78
CA LEU A 133 -10.52 -0.26 7.92
C LEU A 133 -9.57 0.86 8.37
N ASN A 134 -9.72 2.09 7.82
CA ASN A 134 -8.94 3.24 8.25
C ASN A 134 -9.22 3.60 9.71
N ASN A 135 -10.47 3.49 10.18
CA ASN A 135 -10.79 3.71 11.58
C ASN A 135 -10.15 2.63 12.48
N LEU A 136 -10.21 1.37 12.07
CA LEU A 136 -9.57 0.26 12.77
C LEU A 136 -8.05 0.46 12.89
N ILE A 137 -7.40 0.94 11.82
CA ILE A 137 -5.96 1.28 11.83
C ILE A 137 -5.68 2.41 12.83
N LYS A 138 -6.50 3.47 12.86
CA LYS A 138 -6.33 4.58 13.83
C LYS A 138 -6.44 4.12 15.28
N GLU A 139 -7.43 3.28 15.57
CA GLU A 139 -7.60 2.70 16.92
C GLU A 139 -6.40 1.83 17.28
N THR A 140 -5.96 0.97 16.36
CA THR A 140 -4.80 0.10 16.58
C THR A 140 -3.51 0.92 16.78
N ALA A 141 -3.31 1.99 16.03
CA ALA A 141 -2.18 2.90 16.19
C ALA A 141 -2.16 3.52 17.59
N LYS A 142 -3.32 4.00 18.06
CA LYS A 142 -3.46 4.57 19.42
C LYS A 142 -3.14 3.55 20.51
N GLU A 143 -3.66 2.34 20.42
CA GLU A 143 -3.41 1.26 21.39
C GLU A 143 -1.94 0.85 21.46
N ASN A 144 -1.20 0.95 20.34
CA ASN A 144 0.21 0.58 20.26
C ASN A 144 1.15 1.79 20.35
N SER A 145 0.63 2.99 20.68
CA SER A 145 1.42 4.25 20.77
C SER A 145 2.21 4.57 19.50
N ILE A 146 1.68 4.19 18.34
CA ILE A 146 2.26 4.50 17.03
C ILE A 146 1.64 5.79 16.51
N HIS A 147 2.47 6.80 16.26
CA HIS A 147 1.99 8.04 15.69
C HIS A 147 1.73 7.88 14.19
N ILE A 148 0.53 8.28 13.75
CA ILE A 148 0.17 8.30 12.33
C ILE A 148 -0.47 9.62 11.94
N ARG A 149 -0.31 10.00 10.67
CA ARG A 149 -0.97 11.15 10.05
C ARG A 149 -1.93 10.65 8.98
N LYS A 150 -3.11 11.23 8.92
CA LYS A 150 -4.11 10.88 7.90
C LYS A 150 -4.05 11.93 6.80
N GLU A 151 -3.70 11.53 5.59
CA GLU A 151 -3.47 12.43 4.46
C GLU A 151 -4.02 11.84 3.15
N ASN A 152 -4.33 12.72 2.18
CA ASN A 152 -4.56 12.29 0.81
C ASN A 152 -3.23 12.29 0.04
N MET A 153 -3.06 11.29 -0.83
CA MET A 153 -1.83 11.11 -1.60
C MET A 153 -2.11 11.11 -3.10
N ALA A 154 -1.16 11.59 -3.88
CA ALA A 154 -1.16 11.34 -5.31
C ALA A 154 -0.60 9.95 -5.60
N CYS A 155 -1.24 9.25 -6.54
CA CYS A 155 -0.72 8.02 -7.11
C CYS A 155 -0.18 8.35 -8.51
N THR A 156 1.15 8.46 -8.62
CA THR A 156 1.82 8.96 -9.81
C THR A 156 2.33 7.83 -10.70
N GLU A 157 2.52 8.12 -11.99
CA GLU A 157 3.07 7.19 -12.97
C GLU A 157 4.57 7.41 -13.22
N CYS A 158 5.10 8.54 -12.72
CA CYS A 158 6.51 8.89 -12.80
C CYS A 158 7.04 9.16 -11.38
N PHE A 159 8.24 8.66 -11.10
CA PHE A 159 8.89 8.92 -9.81
C PHE A 159 9.28 10.41 -9.72
N ASP A 160 8.85 11.09 -8.67
CA ASP A 160 8.97 12.54 -8.52
C ASP A 160 10.36 13.11 -8.83
N PRO A 161 11.48 12.52 -8.38
CA PRO A 161 12.83 12.99 -8.70
C PRO A 161 13.20 12.97 -10.19
N TYR A 162 12.41 12.26 -11.03
CA TYR A 162 12.62 12.19 -12.48
C TYR A 162 11.71 13.15 -13.26
N ILE A 163 10.84 13.90 -12.55
CA ILE A 163 9.96 14.87 -13.17
C ILE A 163 10.73 16.18 -13.40
N GLU A 164 10.85 16.61 -14.66
CA GLU A 164 11.59 17.83 -15.01
C GLU A 164 11.00 19.09 -14.38
N ASN A 165 9.68 19.18 -14.26
CA ASN A 165 8.99 20.32 -13.68
C ASN A 165 7.90 19.86 -12.70
N VAL A 166 8.33 19.56 -11.47
CA VAL A 166 7.43 19.11 -10.39
C VAL A 166 6.36 20.16 -10.08
N ASP A 167 6.70 21.44 -10.05
CA ASP A 167 5.74 22.53 -9.75
C ASP A 167 4.59 22.57 -10.78
N ALA A 168 4.87 22.28 -12.04
CA ALA A 168 3.83 22.20 -13.07
C ALA A 168 2.90 21.00 -12.85
N VAL A 169 3.41 19.88 -12.35
CA VAL A 169 2.61 18.68 -12.00
C VAL A 169 1.74 18.98 -10.78
N LEU A 170 2.32 19.56 -9.72
CA LEU A 170 1.60 19.89 -8.48
C LEU A 170 0.43 20.85 -8.73
N LYS A 171 0.58 21.81 -9.63
CA LYS A 171 -0.51 22.74 -10.02
C LYS A 171 -1.72 22.05 -10.69
N ARG A 172 -1.56 20.83 -11.17
CA ARG A 172 -2.64 20.03 -11.78
C ARG A 172 -3.46 19.28 -10.72
N PHE A 173 -2.97 19.18 -9.50
CA PHE A 173 -3.69 18.50 -8.43
C PHE A 173 -4.87 19.36 -7.94
N PRO A 174 -6.02 18.76 -7.65
CA PRO A 174 -7.18 19.49 -7.16
C PRO A 174 -6.91 20.07 -5.76
N MET A 175 -7.06 21.37 -5.62
CA MET A 175 -6.76 22.10 -4.38
C MET A 175 -7.64 21.64 -3.21
N ASP A 176 -8.90 21.28 -3.50
CA ASP A 176 -9.86 20.81 -2.49
C ASP A 176 -9.53 19.44 -1.90
N LYS A 177 -8.61 18.69 -2.52
CA LYS A 177 -8.19 17.36 -2.04
C LYS A 177 -6.98 17.41 -1.10
N HIS A 178 -6.29 18.55 -0.99
CA HIS A 178 -5.12 18.70 -0.09
C HIS A 178 -4.13 17.55 -0.21
N ILE A 179 -3.57 17.32 -1.39
CA ILE A 179 -2.62 16.24 -1.65
C ILE A 179 -1.30 16.52 -0.93
N ALA A 180 -0.93 15.68 0.04
CA ALA A 180 0.23 15.87 0.89
C ALA A 180 1.55 15.32 0.31
N GLY A 181 1.48 14.37 -0.59
CA GLY A 181 2.64 13.71 -1.17
C GLY A 181 2.26 12.71 -2.26
N ALA A 182 3.21 11.87 -2.69
CA ALA A 182 2.98 10.87 -3.71
C ALA A 182 3.57 9.50 -3.38
N GLU A 183 2.92 8.49 -3.95
CA GLU A 183 3.35 7.11 -4.11
C GLU A 183 2.80 6.58 -5.45
N MET A 184 2.84 5.29 -5.74
CA MET A 184 2.56 4.85 -7.11
C MET A 184 1.50 3.73 -7.23
N GLU A 185 0.83 3.29 -6.15
CA GLU A 185 -0.03 2.09 -6.16
C GLU A 185 -1.41 2.26 -5.53
N SER A 186 -1.60 3.21 -4.61
CA SER A 186 -2.82 3.29 -3.77
C SER A 186 -4.11 3.50 -4.58
N PHE A 187 -4.07 4.26 -5.67
CA PHE A 187 -5.26 4.47 -6.50
C PHE A 187 -5.75 3.16 -7.10
N ALA A 188 -4.86 2.38 -7.71
CA ALA A 188 -5.23 1.09 -8.30
C ALA A 188 -5.78 0.11 -7.27
N LEU A 189 -5.16 0.07 -6.08
CA LEU A 189 -5.63 -0.78 -4.98
C LEU A 189 -7.03 -0.38 -4.50
N PHE A 190 -7.24 0.90 -4.19
CA PHE A 190 -8.51 1.39 -3.65
C PHE A 190 -9.63 1.29 -4.69
N TYR A 191 -9.32 1.63 -5.94
CA TYR A 191 -10.29 1.54 -7.02
C TYR A 191 -10.73 0.10 -7.28
N THR A 192 -9.77 -0.83 -7.37
CA THR A 192 -10.07 -2.27 -7.56
C THR A 192 -10.88 -2.83 -6.38
N ALA A 193 -10.51 -2.51 -5.14
CA ALA A 193 -11.26 -2.91 -3.96
C ALA A 193 -12.71 -2.38 -3.98
N LYS A 194 -12.90 -1.08 -4.27
CA LYS A 194 -14.21 -0.44 -4.43
C LYS A 194 -15.08 -1.17 -5.46
N MET A 195 -14.51 -1.48 -6.64
CA MET A 195 -15.25 -2.13 -7.71
C MET A 195 -15.63 -3.59 -7.40
N LEU A 196 -14.85 -4.26 -6.58
CA LEU A 196 -15.09 -5.65 -6.18
C LEU A 196 -15.80 -5.80 -4.82
N GLY A 197 -16.18 -4.68 -4.16
CA GLY A 197 -16.82 -4.70 -2.85
C GLY A 197 -15.91 -5.25 -1.75
N LYS A 198 -14.61 -4.98 -1.84
CA LYS A 198 -13.57 -5.44 -0.92
C LYS A 198 -12.97 -4.27 -0.12
N LYS A 199 -12.18 -4.58 0.91
CA LYS A 199 -11.56 -3.57 1.79
C LYS A 199 -10.09 -3.37 1.45
N ALA A 200 -9.67 -2.10 1.40
CA ALA A 200 -8.29 -1.72 1.19
C ALA A 200 -7.89 -0.52 2.05
N ALA A 201 -6.66 -0.57 2.57
CA ALA A 201 -5.99 0.55 3.22
C ALA A 201 -4.54 0.65 2.74
N CYS A 202 -3.93 1.81 2.95
CA CYS A 202 -2.54 2.05 2.60
C CYS A 202 -1.85 2.81 3.74
N LEU A 203 -0.77 2.22 4.24
CA LEU A 203 0.16 2.81 5.18
C LEU A 203 1.48 3.09 4.46
N LEU A 204 2.04 4.27 4.68
CA LEU A 204 3.27 4.71 4.02
C LEU A 204 4.24 5.28 5.05
N THR A 205 5.52 4.98 4.91
CA THR A 205 6.57 5.71 5.62
C THR A 205 7.13 6.78 4.70
N VAL A 206 7.28 7.99 5.22
CA VAL A 206 7.86 9.11 4.49
C VAL A 206 9.37 8.90 4.36
N VAL A 207 9.86 8.80 3.13
CA VAL A 207 11.27 8.56 2.83
C VAL A 207 11.92 9.69 2.03
N ASP A 208 11.10 10.57 1.44
CA ASP A 208 11.53 11.75 0.67
C ASP A 208 10.71 12.98 1.06
N SER A 209 11.35 14.16 1.09
CA SER A 209 10.68 15.44 1.23
C SER A 209 11.23 16.41 0.17
N ILE A 210 10.38 16.76 -0.80
CA ILE A 210 10.75 17.68 -1.88
C ILE A 210 11.06 19.06 -1.32
N LYS A 211 10.23 19.57 -0.39
CA LYS A 211 10.45 20.89 0.20
C LYS A 211 11.73 20.96 1.03
N LYS A 212 12.02 19.96 1.84
CA LYS A 212 13.22 19.91 2.68
C LYS A 212 14.46 19.46 1.91
N LYS A 213 14.29 19.02 0.65
CA LYS A 213 15.37 18.40 -0.16
C LYS A 213 16.10 17.30 0.61
N ALA A 214 15.34 16.49 1.34
CA ALA A 214 15.85 15.43 2.20
C ALA A 214 15.32 14.07 1.71
N SER A 215 16.18 13.05 1.78
CA SER A 215 15.88 11.69 1.34
C SER A 215 16.62 10.70 2.23
N LEU A 216 15.98 9.58 2.55
CA LEU A 216 16.62 8.47 3.24
C LEU A 216 17.55 7.70 2.30
N SER A 217 18.65 7.17 2.83
CA SER A 217 19.49 6.21 2.12
C SER A 217 18.73 4.94 1.77
N ALA A 218 19.21 4.15 0.79
CA ALA A 218 18.61 2.87 0.44
C ALA A 218 18.56 1.90 1.64
N GLU A 219 19.59 1.91 2.49
CA GLU A 219 19.66 1.10 3.69
C GLU A 219 18.63 1.55 4.75
N ASP A 220 18.51 2.87 4.98
CA ASP A 220 17.53 3.40 5.92
C ASP A 220 16.09 3.15 5.46
N ARG A 221 15.82 3.24 4.15
CA ARG A 221 14.51 2.89 3.55
C ARG A 221 14.11 1.44 3.84
N GLN A 222 15.08 0.53 3.94
CA GLN A 222 14.81 -0.87 4.21
C GLN A 222 14.55 -1.13 5.70
N LYS A 223 15.26 -0.44 6.60
CA LYS A 223 15.23 -0.66 8.06
C LYS A 223 14.14 0.13 8.79
N SER A 224 13.71 1.26 8.28
CA SER A 224 12.86 2.24 8.98
C SER A 224 11.34 1.96 8.91
N LEU A 225 10.92 0.81 8.36
CA LEU A 225 9.51 0.54 8.09
C LEU A 225 8.81 -0.31 9.17
N ASN A 226 9.51 -0.66 10.25
CA ASN A 226 9.02 -1.63 11.23
C ASN A 226 7.74 -1.18 11.96
N ASP A 227 7.61 0.11 12.31
CA ASP A 227 6.41 0.58 13.02
C ASP A 227 5.16 0.51 12.13
N MET A 228 5.29 0.90 10.86
CA MET A 228 4.22 0.75 9.86
C MET A 228 3.85 -0.72 9.64
N ILE A 229 4.86 -1.61 9.52
CA ILE A 229 4.64 -3.05 9.34
C ILE A 229 3.93 -3.64 10.56
N LYS A 230 4.40 -3.33 11.77
CA LYS A 230 3.77 -3.77 13.03
C LYS A 230 2.32 -3.28 13.11
N LEU A 231 2.06 -2.02 12.77
CA LEU A 231 0.72 -1.46 12.76
C LEU A 231 -0.20 -2.23 11.80
N ALA A 232 0.27 -2.51 10.59
CA ALA A 232 -0.49 -3.29 9.61
C ALA A 232 -0.81 -4.70 10.12
N LEU A 233 0.18 -5.41 10.68
CA LEU A 233 0.01 -6.76 11.24
C LEU A 233 -0.93 -6.77 12.45
N LYS A 234 -0.76 -5.83 13.40
CA LYS A 234 -1.66 -5.68 14.56
C LYS A 234 -3.10 -5.34 14.14
N THR A 235 -3.26 -4.52 13.09
CA THR A 235 -4.59 -4.26 12.51
C THR A 235 -5.17 -5.53 11.90
N ALA A 236 -4.37 -6.31 11.18
CA ALA A 236 -4.82 -7.56 10.57
C ALA A 236 -5.40 -8.56 11.58
N LEU A 237 -4.92 -8.58 12.85
CA LEU A 237 -5.49 -9.41 13.92
C LEU A 237 -6.97 -9.10 14.17
N LYS A 238 -7.37 -7.84 14.03
CA LYS A 238 -8.71 -7.34 14.34
C LYS A 238 -9.68 -7.37 13.15
N VAL A 239 -9.17 -7.56 11.94
CA VAL A 239 -10.01 -7.73 10.74
C VAL A 239 -10.79 -9.05 10.86
N LYS A 240 -12.11 -8.98 10.68
CA LYS A 240 -13.02 -10.14 10.78
C LYS A 240 -12.95 -11.01 9.54
#